data_d56e1ffb2f29eaa6c6ff9c798ab2575b
#
_entry.id   d56e1ffb2f29eaa6c6ff9c798ab2575b
#
_cell.length_a   1.000
_cell.length_b   1.000
_cell.length_c   1.000
_cell.angle_alpha   90.00
_cell.angle_beta   90.00
_cell.angle_gamma   90.00
#
_symmetry.space_group_name_H-M   'P 1'
#
loop_
_entity.id
_entity.type
_entity.pdbx_description
1 polymer ?
#
loop_
_entity_poly.entity_id
_entity_poly.type
_entity_poly.pdbx_seq_one_letter_code
_entity_poly.pdbx_strand_id
1 'polypeptide(L)'
;MTTYLSPPDVVAQSYGELRRRTIDMLRDIPADMVEAQVPHCPSWTVRETVCHLIGVPEDVLAGNMEGVTTETWTQAQVHRHKSDSLEELLNIWESIGDTIDLLIPQFPEPINSQFVFDANAHEQDIRYAIGSRGARDALSVTVSANWVRNFLAGHSHPQAKEILQAEVSDFDLFRSLGGRRTLAQVRACGLNDNVVNEIVAGMPVSIPTQEISE
;
A
#
# COMPACT_ATOMS: atom_id res chain seq x y z
N MET A 1 20.51 -11.80 13.23
CA MET A 1 19.64 -11.87 12.03
C MET A 1 19.82 -10.58 11.25
N THR A 2 19.99 -10.63 9.96
CA THR A 2 20.05 -9.43 9.12
C THR A 2 18.62 -8.87 9.05
N THR A 3 18.40 -7.64 9.50
CA THR A 3 17.11 -6.96 9.29
C THR A 3 17.09 -6.40 7.87
N TYR A 4 15.95 -6.49 7.22
CA TYR A 4 15.70 -5.87 5.91
C TYR A 4 14.98 -4.53 6.06
N LEU A 5 14.45 -4.23 7.25
CA LEU A 5 13.66 -3.02 7.46
C LEU A 5 14.48 -1.75 7.25
N SER A 6 13.85 -0.75 6.70
CA SER A 6 14.43 0.59 6.58
C SER A 6 14.46 1.28 7.96
N PRO A 7 15.43 2.17 8.22
CA PRO A 7 15.45 2.95 9.45
C PRO A 7 14.15 3.74 9.67
N PRO A 8 13.69 3.92 10.92
CA PRO A 8 12.40 4.56 11.21
C PRO A 8 12.23 5.99 10.66
N ASP A 9 13.30 6.76 10.59
CA ASP A 9 13.34 8.10 10.00
C ASP A 9 13.17 8.05 8.47
N VAL A 10 13.76 7.07 7.81
CA VAL A 10 13.59 6.81 6.37
C VAL A 10 12.14 6.38 6.08
N VAL A 11 11.54 5.57 6.95
CA VAL A 11 10.13 5.15 6.83
C VAL A 11 9.21 6.37 6.92
N ALA A 12 9.41 7.25 7.90
CA ALA A 12 8.63 8.48 8.04
C ALA A 12 8.80 9.42 6.83
N GLN A 13 10.03 9.64 6.40
CA GLN A 13 10.32 10.43 5.20
C GLN A 13 9.56 9.87 3.98
N SER A 14 9.61 8.55 3.78
CA SER A 14 8.97 7.89 2.64
C SER A 14 7.45 8.06 2.63
N TYR A 15 6.81 8.00 3.81
CA TYR A 15 5.37 8.25 3.95
C TYR A 15 5.02 9.72 3.65
N GLY A 16 5.75 10.67 4.23
CA GLY A 16 5.51 12.09 3.99
C GLY A 16 5.67 12.48 2.51
N GLU A 17 6.67 11.92 1.81
CA GLU A 17 6.83 12.10 0.36
C GLU A 17 5.69 11.47 -0.43
N LEU A 18 5.28 10.23 -0.07
CA LEU A 18 4.14 9.54 -0.68
C LEU A 18 2.86 10.36 -0.53
N ARG A 19 2.54 10.78 0.70
CA ARG A 19 1.35 11.58 1.01
C ARG A 19 1.29 12.85 0.17
N ARG A 20 2.34 13.67 0.18
CA ARG A 20 2.38 14.94 -0.56
C ARG A 20 2.19 14.73 -2.06
N ARG A 21 2.94 13.82 -2.69
CA ARG A 21 2.81 13.58 -4.14
C ARG A 21 1.47 12.97 -4.53
N THR A 22 0.83 12.20 -3.62
CA THR A 22 -0.51 11.64 -3.87
C THR A 22 -1.57 12.74 -3.79
N ILE A 23 -1.49 13.62 -2.80
CA ILE A 23 -2.35 14.80 -2.68
C ILE A 23 -2.20 15.69 -3.93
N ASP A 24 -0.98 16.02 -4.32
CA ASP A 24 -0.71 16.87 -5.50
C ASP A 24 -1.30 16.24 -6.78
N MET A 25 -1.09 14.95 -6.98
CA MET A 25 -1.64 14.23 -8.11
C MET A 25 -3.17 14.26 -8.14
N LEU A 26 -3.82 14.11 -6.99
CA LEU A 26 -5.28 13.99 -6.90
C LEU A 26 -6.00 15.35 -6.98
N ARG A 27 -5.32 16.47 -6.69
CA ARG A 27 -5.91 17.82 -6.85
C ARG A 27 -6.23 18.16 -8.29
N ASP A 28 -5.49 17.58 -9.23
CA ASP A 28 -5.58 17.90 -10.66
C ASP A 28 -6.34 16.85 -11.47
N ILE A 29 -6.97 15.84 -10.83
CA ILE A 29 -7.69 14.82 -11.60
C ILE A 29 -9.02 15.34 -12.13
N PRO A 30 -9.44 14.91 -13.34
CA PRO A 30 -10.77 15.20 -13.87
C PRO A 30 -11.88 14.70 -12.94
N ALA A 31 -12.98 15.45 -12.84
CA ALA A 31 -14.08 15.15 -11.92
C ALA A 31 -14.72 13.76 -12.16
N ASP A 32 -14.72 13.27 -13.40
CA ASP A 32 -15.22 11.95 -13.76
C ASP A 32 -14.28 10.81 -13.30
N MET A 33 -13.01 11.11 -12.98
CA MET A 33 -12.07 10.14 -12.44
C MET A 33 -12.22 9.96 -10.91
N VAL A 34 -12.86 10.88 -10.20
CA VAL A 34 -13.05 10.79 -8.74
C VAL A 34 -13.84 9.55 -8.35
N GLU A 35 -14.88 9.23 -9.12
CA GLU A 35 -15.71 8.03 -8.91
C GLU A 35 -15.33 6.87 -9.86
N ALA A 36 -14.16 6.94 -10.51
CA ALA A 36 -13.67 5.82 -11.29
C ALA A 36 -13.37 4.62 -10.39
N GLN A 37 -13.76 3.43 -10.85
CA GLN A 37 -13.48 2.18 -10.14
C GLN A 37 -11.98 1.90 -10.11
N VAL A 38 -11.45 1.49 -8.96
CA VAL A 38 -10.05 1.08 -8.80
C VAL A 38 -9.93 -0.42 -9.15
N PRO A 39 -9.29 -0.79 -10.29
CA PRO A 39 -9.28 -2.18 -10.74
C PRO A 39 -8.65 -3.17 -9.77
N HIS A 40 -7.65 -2.74 -8.99
CA HIS A 40 -7.00 -3.56 -7.97
C HIS A 40 -7.80 -3.65 -6.65
N CYS A 41 -8.77 -2.76 -6.46
CA CYS A 41 -9.67 -2.73 -5.32
C CYS A 41 -11.12 -2.60 -5.83
N PRO A 42 -11.68 -3.64 -6.46
CA PRO A 42 -12.94 -3.55 -7.24
C PRO A 42 -14.19 -3.21 -6.41
N SER A 43 -14.07 -3.17 -5.10
CA SER A 43 -15.13 -2.70 -4.21
C SER A 43 -15.10 -1.19 -3.98
N TRP A 44 -14.06 -0.47 -4.45
CA TRP A 44 -13.84 0.94 -4.16
C TRP A 44 -13.63 1.78 -5.42
N THR A 45 -14.12 3.01 -5.35
CA THR A 45 -13.76 4.10 -6.28
C THR A 45 -12.44 4.75 -5.84
N VAL A 46 -11.90 5.65 -6.67
CA VAL A 46 -10.73 6.47 -6.31
C VAL A 46 -11.01 7.23 -5.01
N ARG A 47 -12.17 7.90 -4.89
CA ARG A 47 -12.54 8.63 -3.67
C ARG A 47 -12.62 7.72 -2.44
N GLU A 48 -13.22 6.54 -2.55
CA GLU A 48 -13.32 5.60 -1.44
C GLU A 48 -11.94 5.05 -1.03
N THR A 49 -11.04 4.84 -1.98
CA THR A 49 -9.64 4.49 -1.68
C THR A 49 -8.93 5.61 -0.92
N VAL A 50 -9.21 6.88 -1.26
CA VAL A 50 -8.69 8.03 -0.50
C VAL A 50 -9.29 8.10 0.90
N CYS A 51 -10.59 7.77 1.08
CA CYS A 51 -11.19 7.66 2.42
C CYS A 51 -10.43 6.66 3.30
N HIS A 52 -10.01 5.52 2.74
CA HIS A 52 -9.20 4.54 3.45
C HIS A 52 -7.80 5.09 3.78
N LEU A 53 -7.11 5.70 2.81
CA LEU A 53 -5.78 6.31 3.02
C LEU A 53 -5.75 7.38 4.11
N ILE A 54 -6.86 8.07 4.34
CA ILE A 54 -7.02 9.06 5.41
C ILE A 54 -7.49 8.41 6.70
N GLY A 55 -8.41 7.46 6.59
CA GLY A 55 -9.00 6.79 7.73
C GLY A 55 -7.99 6.00 8.57
N VAL A 56 -6.96 5.41 7.94
CA VAL A 56 -5.90 4.69 8.66
C VAL A 56 -5.11 5.62 9.60
N PRO A 57 -4.52 6.74 9.15
CA PRO A 57 -3.86 7.68 10.05
C PRO A 57 -4.81 8.32 11.08
N GLU A 58 -6.07 8.59 10.75
CA GLU A 58 -7.05 9.07 11.72
C GLU A 58 -7.30 8.06 12.84
N ASP A 59 -7.46 6.79 12.50
CA ASP A 59 -7.67 5.71 13.48
C ASP A 59 -6.44 5.54 14.38
N VAL A 60 -5.23 5.66 13.82
CA VAL A 60 -3.98 5.68 14.60
C VAL A 60 -3.96 6.85 15.59
N LEU A 61 -4.29 8.07 15.14
CA LEU A 61 -4.32 9.26 15.99
C LEU A 61 -5.38 9.18 17.09
N ALA A 62 -6.52 8.54 16.79
CA ALA A 62 -7.60 8.33 17.75
C ALA A 62 -7.39 7.10 18.67
N GLY A 63 -6.39 6.26 18.39
CA GLY A 63 -6.17 4.98 19.08
C GLY A 63 -7.22 3.91 18.75
N ASN A 64 -7.95 4.06 17.63
CA ASN A 64 -9.00 3.16 17.18
C ASN A 64 -8.43 1.96 16.41
N MET A 65 -7.74 1.07 17.11
CA MET A 65 -7.01 -0.06 16.52
C MET A 65 -7.70 -1.42 16.69
N GLU A 66 -8.93 -1.44 17.22
CA GLU A 66 -9.70 -2.69 17.34
C GLU A 66 -10.11 -3.20 15.96
N GLY A 67 -9.76 -4.44 15.66
CA GLY A 67 -10.05 -5.07 14.38
C GLY A 67 -9.20 -4.54 13.21
N VAL A 68 -8.06 -3.89 13.47
CA VAL A 68 -7.12 -3.42 12.45
C VAL A 68 -6.85 -4.51 11.40
N THR A 69 -6.80 -4.11 10.12
CA THR A 69 -6.67 -4.99 8.93
C THR A 69 -7.89 -5.85 8.57
N THR A 70 -8.99 -5.80 9.34
CA THR A 70 -10.23 -6.49 8.94
C THR A 70 -11.05 -5.63 7.98
N GLU A 71 -11.86 -6.30 7.16
CA GLU A 71 -12.79 -5.63 6.25
C GLU A 71 -13.74 -4.67 6.99
N THR A 72 -14.24 -5.05 8.18
CA THR A 72 -15.10 -4.20 8.99
C THR A 72 -14.42 -2.89 9.39
N TRP A 73 -13.15 -2.95 9.82
CA TRP A 73 -12.37 -1.78 10.18
C TRP A 73 -12.13 -0.87 8.98
N THR A 74 -11.77 -1.45 7.83
CA THR A 74 -11.53 -0.72 6.58
C THR A 74 -12.80 -0.06 6.04
N GLN A 75 -13.94 -0.78 6.07
CA GLN A 75 -15.24 -0.25 5.64
C GLN A 75 -15.74 0.89 6.56
N ALA A 76 -15.42 0.86 7.84
CA ALA A 76 -15.76 1.95 8.75
C ALA A 76 -15.07 3.26 8.37
N GLN A 77 -13.84 3.23 7.86
CA GLN A 77 -13.11 4.40 7.35
C GLN A 77 -13.80 4.98 6.12
N VAL A 78 -14.12 4.14 5.13
CA VAL A 78 -14.86 4.56 3.93
C VAL A 78 -16.23 5.15 4.31
N HIS A 79 -16.94 4.52 5.25
CA HIS A 79 -18.26 4.99 5.69
C HIS A 79 -18.18 6.34 6.43
N ARG A 80 -17.13 6.59 7.21
CA ARG A 80 -16.91 7.84 7.95
C ARG A 80 -16.90 9.04 7.00
N HIS A 81 -16.25 8.89 5.88
CA HIS A 81 -16.02 9.92 4.87
C HIS A 81 -16.92 9.83 3.64
N LYS A 82 -18.02 9.07 3.71
CA LYS A 82 -18.88 8.79 2.54
C LYS A 82 -19.50 10.04 1.87
N SER A 83 -19.66 11.13 2.63
CA SER A 83 -20.24 12.39 2.14
C SER A 83 -19.22 13.46 1.81
N ASP A 84 -17.94 13.22 2.12
CA ASP A 84 -16.91 14.22 1.92
C ASP A 84 -16.46 14.23 0.46
N SER A 85 -16.28 15.42 -0.10
CA SER A 85 -15.70 15.61 -1.42
C SER A 85 -14.22 15.22 -1.43
N LEU A 86 -13.66 14.95 -2.62
CA LEU A 86 -12.24 14.69 -2.74
C LEU A 86 -11.39 15.84 -2.17
N GLU A 87 -11.78 17.09 -2.41
CA GLU A 87 -11.07 18.26 -1.88
C GLU A 87 -11.07 18.30 -0.35
N GLU A 88 -12.21 18.03 0.29
CA GLU A 88 -12.31 17.94 1.75
C GLU A 88 -11.41 16.82 2.29
N LEU A 89 -11.43 15.64 1.66
CA LEU A 89 -10.57 14.54 2.03
C LEU A 89 -9.08 14.91 1.95
N LEU A 90 -8.64 15.51 0.86
CA LEU A 90 -7.23 15.90 0.69
C LEU A 90 -6.82 16.96 1.73
N ASN A 91 -7.69 17.89 2.08
CA ASN A 91 -7.44 18.88 3.12
C ASN A 91 -7.33 18.25 4.51
N ILE A 92 -8.16 17.24 4.82
CA ILE A 92 -8.03 16.45 6.06
C ILE A 92 -6.65 15.77 6.09
N TRP A 93 -6.28 15.04 5.02
CA TRP A 93 -5.00 14.32 4.96
C TRP A 93 -3.78 15.25 5.11
N GLU A 94 -3.86 16.44 4.51
CA GLU A 94 -2.81 17.46 4.66
C GLU A 94 -2.73 17.96 6.10
N SER A 95 -3.88 18.22 6.74
CA SER A 95 -3.95 18.79 8.10
C SER A 95 -3.38 17.85 9.19
N ILE A 96 -3.53 16.53 9.04
CA ILE A 96 -3.01 15.55 9.99
C ILE A 96 -1.59 15.10 9.66
N GLY A 97 -1.08 15.47 8.49
CA GLY A 97 0.15 14.93 7.92
C GLY A 97 1.39 15.09 8.78
N ASP A 98 1.65 16.30 9.26
CA ASP A 98 2.86 16.58 10.09
C ASP A 98 2.83 15.79 11.40
N THR A 99 1.63 15.59 11.97
CA THR A 99 1.48 14.81 13.21
C THR A 99 1.80 13.34 12.97
N ILE A 100 1.30 12.76 11.87
CA ILE A 100 1.57 11.38 11.51
C ILE A 100 3.05 11.19 11.16
N ASP A 101 3.66 12.10 10.40
CA ASP A 101 5.08 12.03 10.03
C ASP A 101 5.99 11.98 11.30
N LEU A 102 5.61 12.67 12.39
CA LEU A 102 6.31 12.63 13.69
C LEU A 102 6.05 11.35 14.49
N LEU A 103 4.92 10.67 14.28
CA LEU A 103 4.56 9.46 15.03
C LEU A 103 5.10 8.18 14.39
N ILE A 104 5.21 8.10 13.06
CA ILE A 104 5.67 6.90 12.35
C ILE A 104 6.99 6.34 12.92
N PRO A 105 8.04 7.15 13.25
CA PRO A 105 9.26 6.63 13.83
C PRO A 105 9.09 5.97 15.21
N GLN A 106 7.96 6.23 15.88
CA GLN A 106 7.64 5.70 17.21
C GLN A 106 6.84 4.40 17.15
N PHE A 107 6.33 4.04 15.97
CA PHE A 107 5.63 2.78 15.80
C PHE A 107 6.61 1.60 15.91
N PRO A 108 6.20 0.48 16.54
CA PRO A 108 7.06 -0.70 16.61
C PRO A 108 7.33 -1.25 15.21
N GLU A 109 8.56 -1.75 15.00
CA GLU A 109 8.88 -2.54 13.82
C GLU A 109 8.19 -3.92 13.88
N PRO A 110 7.66 -4.44 12.75
CA PRO A 110 7.66 -3.88 11.39
C PRO A 110 6.44 -3.02 11.04
N ILE A 111 5.62 -2.62 12.03
CA ILE A 111 4.32 -1.93 11.83
C ILE A 111 4.49 -0.59 11.10
N ASN A 112 5.55 0.17 11.42
CA ASN A 112 5.86 1.42 10.72
C ASN A 112 6.04 1.22 9.21
N SER A 113 6.77 0.18 8.80
CA SER A 113 7.00 -0.13 7.38
C SER A 113 5.75 -0.72 6.72
N GLN A 114 4.93 -1.47 7.48
CA GLN A 114 3.63 -1.99 6.99
C GLN A 114 2.65 -0.84 6.70
N PHE A 115 2.67 0.21 7.51
CA PHE A 115 1.88 1.42 7.29
C PHE A 115 2.22 2.09 5.95
N VAL A 116 3.51 2.18 5.61
CA VAL A 116 3.96 2.67 4.30
C VAL A 116 3.60 1.70 3.17
N PHE A 117 3.74 0.40 3.39
CA PHE A 117 3.39 -0.63 2.40
C PHE A 117 1.93 -0.51 1.98
N ASP A 118 1.01 -0.38 2.92
CA ASP A 118 -0.42 -0.22 2.67
C ASP A 118 -0.71 1.06 1.87
N ALA A 119 -0.23 2.20 2.34
CA ALA A 119 -0.42 3.48 1.67
C ALA A 119 0.16 3.48 0.24
N ASN A 120 1.36 2.88 0.05
CA ASN A 120 2.00 2.78 -1.25
C ASN A 120 1.24 1.83 -2.22
N ALA A 121 0.66 0.75 -1.69
CA ALA A 121 -0.17 -0.14 -2.51
C ALA A 121 -1.36 0.62 -3.11
N HIS A 122 -2.05 1.39 -2.29
CA HIS A 122 -3.20 2.17 -2.72
C HIS A 122 -2.84 3.41 -3.56
N GLU A 123 -1.70 4.06 -3.32
CA GLU A 123 -1.20 5.08 -4.25
C GLU A 123 -1.05 4.50 -5.67
N GLN A 124 -0.39 3.34 -5.80
CA GLN A 124 -0.18 2.71 -7.10
C GLN A 124 -1.50 2.21 -7.72
N ASP A 125 -2.44 1.72 -6.90
CA ASP A 125 -3.77 1.31 -7.35
C ASP A 125 -4.56 2.51 -7.93
N ILE A 126 -4.52 3.67 -7.26
CA ILE A 126 -5.11 4.93 -7.74
C ILE A 126 -4.43 5.41 -9.01
N ARG A 127 -3.09 5.46 -9.05
CA ARG A 127 -2.31 5.85 -10.22
C ARG A 127 -2.72 5.07 -11.46
N TYR A 128 -2.93 3.77 -11.27
CA TYR A 128 -3.40 2.93 -12.34
C TYR A 128 -4.83 3.31 -12.78
N ALA A 129 -5.76 3.49 -11.83
CA ALA A 129 -7.16 3.81 -12.13
C ALA A 129 -7.33 5.11 -12.92
N ILE A 130 -6.51 6.12 -12.61
CA ILE A 130 -6.57 7.44 -13.28
C ILE A 130 -5.58 7.59 -14.45
N GLY A 131 -4.84 6.53 -14.81
CA GLY A 131 -3.85 6.57 -15.90
C GLY A 131 -2.61 7.42 -15.62
N SER A 132 -2.33 7.82 -14.39
CA SER A 132 -1.18 8.63 -13.96
C SER A 132 -0.01 7.76 -13.47
N ARG A 133 0.55 6.93 -14.35
CA ARG A 133 1.65 6.01 -14.00
C ARG A 133 2.89 6.78 -13.53
N GLY A 134 3.62 6.18 -12.57
CA GLY A 134 4.86 6.77 -12.05
C GLY A 134 5.20 6.32 -10.64
N ALA A 135 6.17 7.00 -10.02
CA ALA A 135 6.67 6.74 -8.67
C ALA A 135 7.09 5.29 -8.38
N ARG A 136 7.52 4.54 -9.43
CA ARG A 136 7.92 3.12 -9.32
C ARG A 136 9.28 2.94 -8.65
N ASP A 137 10.09 3.96 -8.62
CA ASP A 137 11.42 4.07 -8.00
C ASP A 137 11.43 4.99 -6.76
N ALA A 138 10.24 5.35 -6.25
CA ALA A 138 10.11 6.19 -5.08
C ALA A 138 10.61 5.48 -3.81
N LEU A 139 11.04 6.27 -2.81
CA LEU A 139 11.52 5.75 -1.52
C LEU A 139 10.49 4.83 -0.84
N SER A 140 9.18 5.13 -0.98
CA SER A 140 8.11 4.28 -0.47
C SER A 140 8.08 2.89 -1.08
N VAL A 141 8.50 2.72 -2.34
CA VAL A 141 8.62 1.41 -3.00
C VAL A 141 9.74 0.61 -2.37
N THR A 142 10.90 1.22 -2.13
CA THR A 142 12.02 0.57 -1.43
C THR A 142 11.64 0.17 -0.01
N VAL A 143 10.95 1.05 0.75
CA VAL A 143 10.48 0.73 2.11
C VAL A 143 9.48 -0.43 2.08
N SER A 144 8.54 -0.43 1.14
CA SER A 144 7.56 -1.51 0.96
C SER A 144 8.22 -2.84 0.59
N ALA A 145 9.18 -2.82 -0.33
CA ALA A 145 9.93 -4.03 -0.71
C ALA A 145 10.79 -4.55 0.45
N ASN A 146 11.37 -3.69 1.25
CA ASN A 146 12.12 -4.06 2.44
C ASN A 146 11.23 -4.70 3.52
N TRP A 147 10.00 -4.18 3.69
CA TRP A 147 9.01 -4.84 4.54
C TRP A 147 8.67 -6.24 4.03
N VAL A 148 8.45 -6.42 2.72
CA VAL A 148 8.23 -7.74 2.10
C VAL A 148 9.42 -8.68 2.33
N ARG A 149 10.65 -8.20 2.14
CA ARG A 149 11.86 -9.00 2.41
C ARG A 149 11.96 -9.44 3.86
N ASN A 150 11.65 -8.52 4.80
CA ASN A 150 11.64 -8.85 6.21
C ASN A 150 10.55 -9.88 6.56
N PHE A 151 9.37 -9.75 5.98
CA PHE A 151 8.29 -10.72 6.10
C PHE A 151 8.72 -12.12 5.58
N LEU A 152 9.31 -12.18 4.39
CA LEU A 152 9.82 -13.43 3.79
C LEU A 152 10.94 -14.06 4.61
N ALA A 153 11.82 -13.26 5.20
CA ALA A 153 12.91 -13.75 6.05
C ALA A 153 12.42 -14.45 7.32
N GLY A 154 11.25 -14.03 7.84
CA GLY A 154 10.60 -14.65 9.00
C GLY A 154 9.53 -15.68 8.64
N HIS A 155 9.21 -15.85 7.36
CA HIS A 155 8.11 -16.71 6.92
C HIS A 155 8.45 -18.20 7.02
N SER A 156 7.50 -19.03 7.45
CA SER A 156 7.69 -20.48 7.66
C SER A 156 7.68 -21.30 6.37
N HIS A 157 7.27 -20.73 5.23
CA HIS A 157 7.26 -21.44 3.95
C HIS A 157 8.67 -21.86 3.55
N PRO A 158 8.93 -23.15 3.20
CA PRO A 158 10.28 -23.66 2.95
C PRO A 158 11.05 -22.93 1.84
N GLN A 159 10.30 -22.44 0.84
CA GLN A 159 10.85 -21.77 -0.34
C GLN A 159 10.74 -20.23 -0.27
N ALA A 160 10.35 -19.62 0.86
CA ALA A 160 10.31 -18.15 1.01
C ALA A 160 11.68 -17.51 0.71
N LYS A 161 12.79 -18.24 1.01
CA LYS A 161 14.15 -17.80 0.69
C LYS A 161 14.44 -17.71 -0.80
N GLU A 162 13.77 -18.51 -1.63
CA GLU A 162 13.89 -18.44 -3.09
C GLU A 162 13.39 -17.08 -3.60
N ILE A 163 12.21 -16.65 -3.12
CA ILE A 163 11.67 -15.34 -3.45
C ILE A 163 12.58 -14.21 -2.92
N LEU A 164 13.10 -14.35 -1.71
CA LEU A 164 13.99 -13.37 -1.08
C LEU A 164 15.31 -13.18 -1.85
N GLN A 165 15.79 -14.21 -2.54
CA GLN A 165 17.04 -14.21 -3.30
C GLN A 165 16.83 -13.92 -4.80
N ALA A 166 15.60 -13.79 -5.27
CA ALA A 166 15.32 -13.51 -6.67
C ALA A 166 15.81 -12.12 -7.09
N GLU A 167 16.39 -12.03 -8.27
CA GLU A 167 16.78 -10.78 -8.90
C GLU A 167 15.56 -10.12 -9.54
N VAL A 168 14.82 -9.37 -8.75
CA VAL A 168 13.58 -8.68 -9.13
C VAL A 168 13.60 -7.24 -8.63
N SER A 169 12.95 -6.34 -9.36
CA SER A 169 12.84 -4.94 -8.92
C SER A 169 12.04 -4.83 -7.61
N ASP A 170 12.32 -3.80 -6.80
CA ASP A 170 11.56 -3.50 -5.59
C ASP A 170 10.06 -3.35 -5.89
N PHE A 171 9.73 -2.69 -7.00
CA PHE A 171 8.35 -2.50 -7.43
C PHE A 171 7.67 -3.84 -7.75
N ASP A 172 8.32 -4.71 -8.52
CA ASP A 172 7.75 -6.01 -8.89
C ASP A 172 7.59 -6.94 -7.68
N LEU A 173 8.57 -6.96 -6.77
CA LEU A 173 8.48 -7.70 -5.53
C LEU A 173 7.30 -7.23 -4.67
N PHE A 174 7.22 -5.92 -4.43
CA PHE A 174 6.16 -5.29 -3.65
C PHE A 174 4.77 -5.57 -4.23
N ARG A 175 4.57 -5.37 -5.55
CA ARG A 175 3.28 -5.60 -6.19
C ARG A 175 2.88 -7.08 -6.23
N SER A 176 3.85 -7.98 -6.43
CA SER A 176 3.59 -9.43 -6.45
C SER A 176 3.15 -9.95 -5.10
N LEU A 177 3.88 -9.62 -4.03
CA LEU A 177 3.53 -10.06 -2.67
C LEU A 177 2.35 -9.26 -2.08
N GLY A 178 2.07 -8.08 -2.61
CA GLY A 178 0.88 -7.29 -2.27
C GLY A 178 -0.42 -7.78 -2.92
N GLY A 179 -0.39 -8.90 -3.70
CA GLY A 179 -1.58 -9.43 -4.35
C GLY A 179 -2.11 -8.55 -5.49
N ARG A 180 -1.24 -7.80 -6.18
CA ARG A 180 -1.62 -6.90 -7.28
C ARG A 180 -1.25 -7.44 -8.66
N ARG A 181 -0.70 -8.65 -8.73
CA ARG A 181 -0.27 -9.28 -9.98
C ARG A 181 -0.86 -10.67 -10.12
N THR A 182 -1.26 -11.03 -11.35
CA THR A 182 -1.62 -12.40 -11.69
C THR A 182 -0.39 -13.32 -11.58
N LEU A 183 -0.61 -14.62 -11.45
CA LEU A 183 0.48 -15.60 -11.43
C LEU A 183 1.33 -15.55 -12.71
N ALA A 184 0.73 -15.21 -13.85
CA ALA A 184 1.48 -15.02 -15.10
C ALA A 184 2.42 -13.81 -15.03
N GLN A 185 1.98 -12.68 -14.47
CA GLN A 185 2.82 -11.50 -14.24
C GLN A 185 3.91 -11.75 -13.20
N VAL A 186 3.59 -12.47 -12.12
CA VAL A 186 4.57 -12.90 -11.10
C VAL A 186 5.68 -13.72 -11.74
N ARG A 187 5.34 -14.68 -12.58
CA ARG A 187 6.32 -15.50 -13.33
C ARG A 187 7.13 -14.67 -14.31
N ALA A 188 6.49 -13.73 -15.01
CA ALA A 188 7.15 -12.88 -16.00
C ALA A 188 8.21 -11.96 -15.40
N CYS A 189 8.07 -11.55 -14.12
CA CYS A 189 9.11 -10.77 -13.43
C CYS A 189 10.20 -11.63 -12.76
N GLY A 190 10.18 -12.96 -12.95
CA GLY A 190 11.24 -13.87 -12.47
C GLY A 190 10.98 -14.48 -11.10
N LEU A 191 9.80 -14.34 -10.53
CA LEU A 191 9.42 -14.95 -9.25
C LEU A 191 8.77 -16.34 -9.47
N ASN A 192 8.91 -17.21 -8.49
CA ASN A 192 8.21 -18.50 -8.46
C ASN A 192 6.75 -18.28 -8.09
N ASP A 193 5.87 -18.35 -9.08
CA ASP A 193 4.45 -18.06 -8.97
C ASP A 193 3.70 -19.01 -8.02
N ASN A 194 4.08 -20.29 -7.95
CA ASN A 194 3.46 -21.22 -7.00
C ASN A 194 3.79 -20.83 -5.55
N VAL A 195 5.04 -20.50 -5.26
CA VAL A 195 5.49 -20.07 -3.93
C VAL A 195 4.83 -18.76 -3.54
N VAL A 196 4.75 -17.78 -4.45
CA VAL A 196 4.05 -16.51 -4.21
C VAL A 196 2.58 -16.77 -3.93
N ASN A 197 1.91 -17.63 -4.70
CA ASN A 197 0.50 -17.97 -4.49
C ASN A 197 0.26 -18.58 -3.09
N GLU A 198 1.11 -19.51 -2.66
CA GLU A 198 0.97 -20.14 -1.35
C GLU A 198 1.20 -19.14 -0.20
N ILE A 199 2.18 -18.24 -0.34
CA ILE A 199 2.47 -17.20 0.66
C ILE A 199 1.31 -16.19 0.74
N VAL A 200 0.85 -15.68 -0.41
CA VAL A 200 -0.24 -14.68 -0.48
C VAL A 200 -1.56 -15.24 0.01
N ALA A 201 -1.83 -16.54 -0.16
CA ALA A 201 -3.04 -17.18 0.36
C ALA A 201 -3.18 -17.09 1.90
N GLY A 202 -2.09 -16.84 2.64
CA GLY A 202 -2.09 -16.59 4.08
C GLY A 202 -2.20 -15.10 4.48
N MET A 203 -2.32 -14.21 3.51
CA MET A 203 -2.39 -12.76 3.73
C MET A 203 -3.82 -12.24 3.51
N PRO A 204 -4.18 -11.04 4.03
CA PRO A 204 -5.49 -10.43 3.79
C PRO A 204 -5.60 -9.75 2.40
N VAL A 205 -5.00 -10.36 1.39
CA VAL A 205 -5.00 -9.92 -0.01
C VAL A 205 -5.20 -11.13 -0.92
N SER A 206 -5.58 -10.91 -2.17
CA SER A 206 -5.81 -11.99 -3.14
C SER A 206 -5.13 -11.70 -4.47
N ILE A 207 -4.64 -12.77 -5.10
CA ILE A 207 -4.06 -12.68 -6.45
C ILE A 207 -5.17 -12.47 -7.48
N PRO A 208 -5.09 -11.43 -8.33
CA PRO A 208 -6.09 -11.19 -9.36
C PRO A 208 -6.08 -12.31 -10.42
N THR A 209 -7.27 -12.65 -10.93
CA THR A 209 -7.42 -13.65 -11.99
C THR A 209 -7.26 -13.06 -13.39
N GLN A 210 -7.42 -11.75 -13.53
CA GLN A 210 -7.25 -11.02 -14.78
C GLN A 210 -6.06 -10.07 -14.66
N GLU A 211 -5.29 -9.97 -15.75
CA GLU A 211 -4.17 -9.05 -15.82
C GLU A 211 -4.67 -7.60 -15.77
N ILE A 212 -4.12 -6.86 -14.82
CA ILE A 212 -4.24 -5.42 -14.75
C ILE A 212 -2.89 -4.86 -15.17
N SER A 213 -2.84 -4.19 -16.32
CA SER A 213 -1.61 -3.62 -16.88
C SER A 213 -1.17 -2.41 -16.09
N GLU A 214 -0.02 -2.49 -15.43
CA GLU A 214 0.60 -1.40 -14.65
C GLU A 214 1.65 -0.60 -15.44
#